data_76a8e6421fba2e2d8eddce59028e601d
#
_entry.id   76a8e6421fba2e2d8eddce59028e601d
#
_cell.length_a   1.000
_cell.length_b   1.000
_cell.length_c   1.000
_cell.angle_alpha   90.00
_cell.angle_beta   90.00
_cell.angle_gamma   90.00
#
_symmetry.space_group_name_H-M   'P 1'
#
loop_
_entity.id
_entity.type
_entity.pdbx_description
1 polymer ?
#
loop_
_entity_poly.entity_id
_entity_poly.type
_entity_poly.pdbx_seq_one_letter_code
_entity_poly.pdbx_strand_id
1 'polypeptide(L)'
;MAPSPESAARVYWTAFIGLFFDYYDLYLFVYLANTLTAVFDLTTAQGNWLQFTGLAGVGLGALVFGFLADRFGRGRMMLAVFGVYAAGIAGLSLAWNYESLLAFRLLASLSLGAEWGISHTYLAERVSGERRYRFSALLQFSILGGLLAALATRYALPVVGWRWLFALSILPVAVLTAVRWRTLAGERRAGSEERGASGMTEAPLLQASRSDSLPRAILAGWRPFLLCFALASLTIASGTINVFYAKDLPQSTLYTVLFWGNVAPGMLVGAWVVRRWGVGRALTLYAAGLTALSLGAWYSASARAGLWFALVLPLLNGIPFGLMGAWFNEVFGEYRTMLSGAAYNLGRILAGFAPVLITALGLHEHGRYFLFSAGLGVGVLGLAAVIGRGRTG
;
A
#
# COMPACT_ATOMS: atom_id res chain seq x y z
N MET A 1 0.07 -30.07 2.28
CA MET A 1 -0.77 -29.91 3.48
C MET A 1 -1.30 -28.47 3.55
N ALA A 2 -2.59 -28.25 3.64
CA ALA A 2 -3.12 -26.90 3.87
C ALA A 2 -2.74 -26.47 5.30
N PRO A 3 -2.23 -25.24 5.51
CA PRO A 3 -1.87 -24.77 6.84
C PRO A 3 -3.11 -24.76 7.75
N SER A 4 -2.91 -25.07 9.03
CA SER A 4 -4.01 -25.06 10.00
C SER A 4 -4.67 -23.68 10.06
N PRO A 5 -5.98 -23.58 10.33
CA PRO A 5 -6.70 -22.30 10.44
C PRO A 5 -6.04 -21.31 11.43
N GLU A 6 -5.47 -21.82 12.51
CA GLU A 6 -4.74 -21.01 13.50
C GLU A 6 -3.46 -20.38 12.91
N SER A 7 -2.75 -21.08 12.01
CA SER A 7 -1.56 -20.52 11.37
C SER A 7 -1.91 -19.39 10.40
N ALA A 8 -3.01 -19.49 9.66
CA ALA A 8 -3.45 -18.47 8.71
C ALA A 8 -3.90 -17.17 9.43
N ALA A 9 -4.63 -17.30 10.54
CA ALA A 9 -5.05 -16.14 11.35
C ALA A 9 -3.84 -15.40 11.95
N ARG A 10 -2.86 -16.12 12.48
CA ARG A 10 -1.64 -15.53 13.04
C ARG A 10 -0.84 -14.78 11.99
N VAL A 11 -0.67 -15.37 10.80
CA VAL A 11 -0.01 -14.74 9.65
C VAL A 11 -0.73 -13.46 9.24
N TYR A 12 -2.06 -13.51 9.16
CA TYR A 12 -2.89 -12.37 8.84
C TYR A 12 -2.68 -11.22 9.83
N TRP A 13 -2.84 -11.46 11.13
CA TRP A 13 -2.74 -10.41 12.14
C TRP A 13 -1.35 -9.78 12.22
N THR A 14 -0.29 -10.57 12.07
CA THR A 14 1.08 -10.03 12.04
C THR A 14 1.34 -9.17 10.82
N ALA A 15 0.84 -9.56 9.64
CA ALA A 15 0.92 -8.75 8.43
C ALA A 15 0.04 -7.50 8.52
N PHE A 16 -1.19 -7.64 9.04
CA PHE A 16 -2.14 -6.54 9.18
C PHE A 16 -1.62 -5.42 10.09
N ILE A 17 -1.15 -5.77 11.28
CA ILE A 17 -0.69 -4.77 12.24
C ILE A 17 0.59 -4.09 11.71
N GLY A 18 1.51 -4.83 11.06
CA GLY A 18 2.68 -4.23 10.41
C GLY A 18 2.27 -3.18 9.39
N LEU A 19 1.47 -3.56 8.40
CA LEU A 19 0.96 -2.63 7.38
C LEU A 19 0.12 -1.49 7.96
N PHE A 20 -0.64 -1.72 9.05
CA PHE A 20 -1.43 -0.68 9.69
C PHE A 20 -0.56 0.45 10.23
N PHE A 21 0.54 0.11 10.92
CA PHE A 21 1.47 1.11 11.41
C PHE A 21 2.31 1.73 10.31
N ASP A 22 2.64 0.99 9.25
CA ASP A 22 3.26 1.55 8.06
C ASP A 22 2.38 2.64 7.41
N TYR A 23 1.08 2.38 7.26
CA TYR A 23 0.15 3.41 6.78
C TYR A 23 -0.03 4.55 7.76
N TYR A 24 -0.04 4.26 9.07
CA TYR A 24 -0.06 5.31 10.09
C TYR A 24 1.11 6.29 9.91
N ASP A 25 2.34 5.79 9.86
CA ASP A 25 3.52 6.65 9.74
C ASP A 25 3.64 7.34 8.37
N LEU A 26 3.21 6.66 7.30
CA LEU A 26 3.15 7.27 5.97
C LEU A 26 2.28 8.53 5.99
N TYR A 27 1.07 8.40 6.50
CA TYR A 27 0.12 9.51 6.53
C TYR A 27 0.42 10.51 7.65
N LEU A 28 0.92 10.05 8.79
CA LEU A 28 1.40 10.93 9.86
C LEU A 28 2.42 11.94 9.33
N PHE A 29 3.39 11.44 8.54
CA PHE A 29 4.40 12.32 7.94
C PHE A 29 3.78 13.35 6.98
N VAL A 30 2.78 12.94 6.19
CA VAL A 30 2.05 13.86 5.29
C VAL A 30 1.32 14.94 6.10
N TYR A 31 0.62 14.55 7.17
CA TYR A 31 -0.10 15.49 8.01
C TYR A 31 0.81 16.41 8.84
N LEU A 32 2.00 15.95 9.21
CA LEU A 32 3.00 16.72 9.94
C LEU A 32 3.88 17.59 9.03
N ALA A 33 3.75 17.54 7.71
CA ALA A 33 4.64 18.24 6.78
C ALA A 33 4.79 19.73 7.10
N ASN A 34 3.68 20.43 7.33
CA ASN A 34 3.71 21.85 7.68
C ASN A 34 4.35 22.10 9.07
N THR A 35 4.07 21.23 10.03
CA THR A 35 4.68 21.31 11.38
C THR A 35 6.19 21.13 11.31
N LEU A 36 6.66 20.12 10.55
CA LEU A 36 8.08 19.85 10.38
C LEU A 36 8.78 20.99 9.62
N THR A 37 8.14 21.55 8.59
CA THR A 37 8.63 22.72 7.87
C THR A 37 8.84 23.89 8.82
N ALA A 38 7.87 24.18 9.70
CA ALA A 38 7.97 25.27 10.66
C ALA A 38 9.00 25.00 11.78
N VAL A 39 9.07 23.75 12.29
CA VAL A 39 10.00 23.39 13.39
C VAL A 39 11.47 23.44 12.96
N PHE A 40 11.75 23.03 11.72
CA PHE A 40 13.12 22.98 11.20
C PHE A 40 13.47 24.17 10.29
N ASP A 41 12.59 25.17 10.19
CA ASP A 41 12.75 26.36 9.34
C ASP A 41 13.14 25.99 7.89
N LEU A 42 12.40 25.02 7.32
CA LEU A 42 12.73 24.47 6.00
C LEU A 42 12.27 25.41 4.90
N THR A 43 13.15 25.61 3.92
CA THR A 43 12.76 26.21 2.64
C THR A 43 11.77 25.32 1.89
N THR A 44 11.00 25.89 0.95
CA THR A 44 10.10 25.14 0.09
C THR A 44 10.83 24.02 -0.66
N ALA A 45 12.06 24.28 -1.12
CA ALA A 45 12.88 23.27 -1.78
C ALA A 45 13.24 22.10 -0.85
N GLN A 46 13.63 22.38 0.38
CA GLN A 46 13.93 21.35 1.39
C GLN A 46 12.70 20.53 1.75
N GLY A 47 11.53 21.15 1.91
CA GLY A 47 10.26 20.46 2.13
C GLY A 47 9.92 19.50 0.96
N ASN A 48 10.13 19.95 -0.28
CA ASN A 48 9.92 19.13 -1.47
C ASN A 48 10.89 17.93 -1.53
N TRP A 49 12.18 18.14 -1.23
CA TRP A 49 13.17 17.08 -1.13
C TRP A 49 12.82 16.05 -0.06
N LEU A 50 12.32 16.49 1.08
CA LEU A 50 11.90 15.63 2.17
C LEU A 50 10.72 14.72 1.76
N GLN A 51 9.75 15.25 1.00
CA GLN A 51 8.66 14.46 0.43
C GLN A 51 9.17 13.49 -0.65
N PHE A 52 10.01 13.97 -1.55
CA PHE A 52 10.61 13.13 -2.60
C PHE A 52 11.43 11.97 -2.02
N THR A 53 12.23 12.22 -0.98
CA THR A 53 13.03 11.19 -0.30
C THR A 53 12.15 10.09 0.27
N GLY A 54 10.98 10.44 0.83
CA GLY A 54 10.00 9.47 1.27
C GLY A 54 9.50 8.58 0.13
N LEU A 55 9.12 9.18 -0.99
CA LEU A 55 8.63 8.44 -2.17
C LEU A 55 9.74 7.58 -2.79
N ALA A 56 10.95 8.13 -2.93
CA ALA A 56 12.11 7.40 -3.46
C ALA A 56 12.46 6.18 -2.58
N GLY A 57 12.44 6.37 -1.24
CA GLY A 57 12.67 5.29 -0.28
C GLY A 57 11.65 4.16 -0.43
N VAL A 58 10.38 4.49 -0.59
CA VAL A 58 9.31 3.49 -0.84
C VAL A 58 9.59 2.69 -2.11
N GLY A 59 9.96 3.34 -3.22
CA GLY A 59 10.29 2.64 -4.48
C GLY A 59 11.51 1.74 -4.35
N LEU A 60 12.60 2.27 -3.78
CA LEU A 60 13.83 1.52 -3.56
C LEU A 60 13.62 0.35 -2.60
N GLY A 61 12.88 0.56 -1.52
CA GLY A 61 12.56 -0.48 -0.55
C GLY A 61 11.80 -1.65 -1.15
N ALA A 62 10.81 -1.36 -2.00
CA ALA A 62 10.05 -2.40 -2.71
C ALA A 62 10.96 -3.26 -3.61
N LEU A 63 11.90 -2.65 -4.32
CA LEU A 63 12.84 -3.36 -5.19
C LEU A 63 13.86 -4.17 -4.37
N VAL A 64 14.57 -3.50 -3.46
CA VAL A 64 15.68 -4.11 -2.72
C VAL A 64 15.20 -5.20 -1.78
N PHE A 65 14.29 -4.86 -0.86
CA PHE A 65 13.79 -5.82 0.13
C PHE A 65 12.83 -6.83 -0.48
N GLY A 66 12.10 -6.49 -1.56
CA GLY A 66 11.31 -7.43 -2.33
C GLY A 66 12.19 -8.52 -2.95
N PHE A 67 13.29 -8.14 -3.60
CA PHE A 67 14.29 -9.07 -4.13
C PHE A 67 14.91 -9.94 -3.02
N LEU A 68 15.33 -9.32 -1.93
CA LEU A 68 15.90 -10.03 -0.79
C LEU A 68 14.88 -11.01 -0.16
N ALA A 69 13.59 -10.63 -0.11
CA ALA A 69 12.53 -11.50 0.39
C ALA A 69 12.28 -12.71 -0.50
N ASP A 70 12.35 -12.54 -1.82
CA ASP A 70 12.25 -13.64 -2.77
C ASP A 70 13.47 -14.59 -2.66
N ARG A 71 14.66 -14.06 -2.31
CA ARG A 71 15.90 -14.84 -2.19
C ARG A 71 16.10 -15.50 -0.83
N PHE A 72 15.82 -14.78 0.27
CA PHE A 72 16.12 -15.22 1.64
C PHE A 72 14.89 -15.66 2.44
N GLY A 73 13.71 -15.54 1.83
CA GLY A 73 12.44 -15.92 2.43
C GLY A 73 11.71 -14.75 3.10
N ARG A 74 10.39 -14.70 2.88
CA ARG A 74 9.50 -13.60 3.29
C ARG A 74 9.52 -13.38 4.81
N GLY A 75 9.45 -14.46 5.59
CA GLY A 75 9.40 -14.36 7.05
C GLY A 75 10.66 -13.74 7.67
N ARG A 76 11.85 -14.07 7.15
CA ARG A 76 13.11 -13.48 7.62
C ARG A 76 13.21 -12.01 7.23
N MET A 77 12.85 -11.69 6.00
CA MET A 77 12.90 -10.32 5.50
C MET A 77 11.90 -9.41 6.19
N MET A 78 10.73 -9.92 6.55
CA MET A 78 9.79 -9.19 7.40
C MET A 78 10.40 -8.71 8.72
N LEU A 79 11.22 -9.55 9.40
CA LEU A 79 11.91 -9.14 10.61
C LEU A 79 12.99 -8.07 10.35
N ALA A 80 13.76 -8.23 9.28
CA ALA A 80 14.78 -7.25 8.89
C ALA A 80 14.15 -5.90 8.56
N VAL A 81 13.05 -5.90 7.80
CA VAL A 81 12.28 -4.70 7.43
C VAL A 81 11.74 -3.99 8.67
N PHE A 82 11.22 -4.73 9.66
CA PHE A 82 10.77 -4.11 10.92
C PHE A 82 11.91 -3.50 11.73
N GLY A 83 13.10 -4.10 11.73
CA GLY A 83 14.27 -3.50 12.34
C GLY A 83 14.67 -2.18 11.69
N VAL A 84 14.67 -2.14 10.36
CA VAL A 84 14.93 -0.91 9.57
C VAL A 84 13.85 0.15 9.84
N TYR A 85 12.59 -0.26 9.88
CA TYR A 85 11.47 0.60 10.20
C TYR A 85 11.61 1.22 11.61
N ALA A 86 11.82 0.38 12.63
CA ALA A 86 11.97 0.84 14.01
C ALA A 86 13.14 1.85 14.16
N ALA A 87 14.27 1.57 13.50
CA ALA A 87 15.41 2.47 13.48
C ALA A 87 15.07 3.82 12.78
N GLY A 88 14.38 3.75 11.64
CA GLY A 88 13.95 4.95 10.91
C GLY A 88 12.99 5.82 11.71
N ILE A 89 11.97 5.22 12.32
CA ILE A 89 10.96 5.96 13.13
C ILE A 89 11.56 6.50 14.43
N ALA A 90 12.39 5.71 15.12
CA ALA A 90 13.13 6.20 16.29
C ALA A 90 14.02 7.39 15.92
N GLY A 91 14.74 7.29 14.80
CA GLY A 91 15.55 8.39 14.28
C GLY A 91 14.70 9.62 13.93
N LEU A 92 13.52 9.46 13.29
CA LEU A 92 12.61 10.58 13.02
C LEU A 92 12.16 11.27 14.31
N SER A 93 11.80 10.50 15.36
CA SER A 93 11.39 11.08 16.64
C SER A 93 12.53 11.86 17.34
N LEU A 94 13.78 11.50 17.06
CA LEU A 94 14.98 12.12 17.61
C LEU A 94 15.67 13.12 16.66
N ALA A 95 15.11 13.37 15.47
CA ALA A 95 15.74 14.25 14.49
C ALA A 95 16.03 15.64 15.05
N TRP A 96 17.25 16.16 14.76
CA TRP A 96 17.76 17.41 15.31
C TRP A 96 18.05 18.50 14.25
N ASN A 97 18.15 18.12 12.98
CA ASN A 97 18.34 19.02 11.84
C ASN A 97 17.72 18.42 10.57
N TYR A 98 17.77 19.17 9.47
CA TYR A 98 17.24 18.77 8.17
C TYR A 98 17.86 17.46 7.65
N GLU A 99 19.18 17.32 7.74
CA GLU A 99 19.92 16.16 7.23
C GLU A 99 19.53 14.87 7.98
N SER A 100 19.42 14.96 9.31
CA SER A 100 18.97 13.83 10.14
C SER A 100 17.52 13.47 9.82
N LEU A 101 16.64 14.46 9.64
CA LEU A 101 15.25 14.24 9.25
C LEU A 101 15.17 13.54 7.89
N LEU A 102 15.97 13.97 6.91
CA LEU A 102 16.05 13.38 5.57
C LEU A 102 16.54 11.93 5.60
N ALA A 103 17.63 11.67 6.33
CA ALA A 103 18.23 10.35 6.45
C ALA A 103 17.28 9.35 7.11
N PHE A 104 16.64 9.73 8.23
CA PHE A 104 15.70 8.86 8.92
C PHE A 104 14.38 8.69 8.16
N ARG A 105 13.96 9.71 7.39
CA ARG A 105 12.82 9.61 6.47
C ARG A 105 13.09 8.58 5.39
N LEU A 106 14.27 8.61 4.76
CA LEU A 106 14.68 7.62 3.78
C LEU A 106 14.65 6.21 4.38
N LEU A 107 15.27 6.04 5.56
CA LEU A 107 15.35 4.76 6.25
C LEU A 107 13.97 4.18 6.57
N ALA A 108 13.07 4.97 7.15
CA ALA A 108 11.69 4.57 7.43
C ALA A 108 10.94 4.21 6.15
N SER A 109 11.13 4.98 5.08
CA SER A 109 10.44 4.77 3.81
C SER A 109 10.90 3.54 3.04
N LEU A 110 12.16 3.11 3.21
CA LEU A 110 12.66 1.85 2.65
C LEU A 110 11.88 0.65 3.18
N SER A 111 11.58 0.62 4.47
CA SER A 111 10.80 -0.46 5.08
C SER A 111 9.35 -0.46 4.60
N LEU A 112 8.74 0.72 4.52
CA LEU A 112 7.36 0.89 4.06
C LEU A 112 7.15 0.32 2.65
N GLY A 113 8.08 0.58 1.74
CA GLY A 113 8.02 0.05 0.38
C GLY A 113 8.09 -1.48 0.31
N ALA A 114 8.85 -2.08 1.20
CA ALA A 114 9.03 -3.53 1.29
C ALA A 114 7.81 -4.25 1.86
N GLU A 115 7.22 -3.69 2.91
CA GLU A 115 6.22 -4.39 3.74
C GLU A 115 4.96 -4.76 2.95
N TRP A 116 4.48 -3.89 2.06
CA TRP A 116 3.30 -4.18 1.24
C TRP A 116 3.50 -5.44 0.38
N GLY A 117 4.61 -5.50 -0.35
CA GLY A 117 4.92 -6.64 -1.22
C GLY A 117 5.13 -7.93 -0.42
N ILE A 118 5.91 -7.86 0.66
CA ILE A 118 6.22 -9.02 1.51
C ILE A 118 4.97 -9.56 2.20
N SER A 119 4.15 -8.70 2.80
CA SER A 119 2.95 -9.10 3.53
C SER A 119 1.88 -9.71 2.62
N HIS A 120 1.62 -9.13 1.45
CA HIS A 120 0.69 -9.69 0.48
C HIS A 120 1.18 -11.01 -0.10
N THR A 121 2.47 -11.15 -0.42
CA THR A 121 3.05 -12.39 -0.93
C THR A 121 3.04 -13.48 0.14
N TYR A 122 3.45 -13.13 1.37
CA TYR A 122 3.47 -14.07 2.49
C TYR A 122 2.07 -14.64 2.80
N LEU A 123 1.05 -13.78 2.73
CA LEU A 123 -0.34 -14.20 2.88
C LEU A 123 -0.81 -15.05 1.69
N ALA A 124 -0.48 -14.65 0.46
CA ALA A 124 -0.87 -15.35 -0.76
C ALA A 124 -0.29 -16.77 -0.86
N GLU A 125 0.87 -17.02 -0.25
CA GLU A 125 1.49 -18.35 -0.19
C GLU A 125 0.82 -19.28 0.82
N ARG A 126 0.11 -18.74 1.82
CA ARG A 126 -0.52 -19.50 2.90
C ARG A 126 -2.03 -19.63 2.77
N VAL A 127 -2.64 -18.81 1.92
CA VAL A 127 -4.09 -18.83 1.68
C VAL A 127 -4.34 -19.15 0.22
N SER A 128 -4.99 -20.28 -0.06
CA SER A 128 -5.28 -20.74 -1.40
C SER A 128 -6.74 -20.52 -1.81
N GLY A 129 -6.98 -20.60 -3.12
CA GLY A 129 -8.32 -20.56 -3.71
C GLY A 129 -9.06 -19.23 -3.48
N GLU A 130 -10.38 -19.32 -3.37
CA GLU A 130 -11.27 -18.16 -3.24
C GLU A 130 -11.02 -17.30 -2.00
N ARG A 131 -10.46 -17.87 -0.94
CA ARG A 131 -10.16 -17.14 0.30
C ARG A 131 -9.06 -16.11 0.11
N ARG A 132 -8.17 -16.27 -0.89
CA ARG A 132 -7.03 -15.36 -1.15
C ARG A 132 -7.50 -13.91 -1.34
N TYR A 133 -8.48 -13.67 -2.20
CA TYR A 133 -9.00 -12.33 -2.45
C TYR A 133 -9.64 -11.70 -1.20
N ARG A 134 -10.40 -12.49 -0.44
CA ARG A 134 -11.00 -12.02 0.81
C ARG A 134 -9.94 -11.63 1.85
N PHE A 135 -8.94 -12.48 2.07
CA PHE A 135 -7.87 -12.18 3.02
C PHE A 135 -7.00 -11.02 2.55
N SER A 136 -6.74 -10.90 1.25
CA SER A 136 -6.02 -9.76 0.67
C SER A 136 -6.80 -8.45 0.87
N ALA A 137 -8.13 -8.45 0.65
CA ALA A 137 -8.97 -7.29 0.90
C ALA A 137 -9.00 -6.91 2.40
N LEU A 138 -9.10 -7.90 3.29
CA LEU A 138 -9.03 -7.65 4.73
C LEU A 138 -7.65 -7.12 5.15
N LEU A 139 -6.57 -7.58 4.54
CA LEU A 139 -5.22 -7.07 4.80
C LEU A 139 -5.10 -5.59 4.41
N GLN A 140 -5.75 -5.19 3.30
CA GLN A 140 -5.76 -3.79 2.86
C GLN A 140 -6.54 -2.85 3.80
N PHE A 141 -7.36 -3.35 4.72
CA PHE A 141 -7.95 -2.53 5.79
C PHE A 141 -6.90 -1.86 6.68
N SER A 142 -5.66 -2.33 6.62
CA SER A 142 -4.50 -1.66 7.25
C SER A 142 -4.35 -0.20 6.83
N ILE A 143 -4.91 0.22 5.68
CA ILE A 143 -4.95 1.63 5.25
C ILE A 143 -5.68 2.53 6.28
N LEU A 144 -6.52 1.96 7.16
CA LEU A 144 -7.14 2.68 8.28
C LEU A 144 -6.12 3.22 9.30
N GLY A 145 -4.85 2.79 9.23
CA GLY A 145 -3.74 3.48 9.89
C GLY A 145 -3.67 4.97 9.53
N GLY A 146 -4.04 5.33 8.28
CA GLY A 146 -4.16 6.73 7.86
C GLY A 146 -5.24 7.51 8.60
N LEU A 147 -6.37 6.87 8.96
CA LEU A 147 -7.38 7.48 9.82
C LEU A 147 -6.81 7.76 11.22
N LEU A 148 -6.10 6.80 11.80
CA LEU A 148 -5.44 6.99 13.09
C LEU A 148 -4.44 8.15 13.03
N ALA A 149 -3.64 8.25 11.96
CA ALA A 149 -2.69 9.35 11.77
C ALA A 149 -3.39 10.72 11.69
N ALA A 150 -4.50 10.81 10.95
CA ALA A 150 -5.29 12.03 10.83
C ALA A 150 -5.86 12.47 12.19
N LEU A 151 -6.42 11.52 12.95
CA LEU A 151 -6.99 11.78 14.28
C LEU A 151 -5.88 12.14 15.30
N ALA A 152 -4.76 11.41 15.27
CA ALA A 152 -3.62 11.68 16.13
C ALA A 152 -3.05 13.09 15.88
N THR A 153 -2.89 13.50 14.62
CA THR A 153 -2.44 14.85 14.26
C THR A 153 -3.44 15.92 14.71
N ARG A 154 -4.73 15.64 14.62
CA ARG A 154 -5.76 16.62 15.02
C ARG A 154 -5.86 16.78 16.53
N TYR A 155 -5.81 15.71 17.30
CA TYR A 155 -6.15 15.71 18.71
C TYR A 155 -4.95 15.50 19.64
N ALA A 156 -3.97 14.70 19.25
CA ALA A 156 -2.82 14.39 20.10
C ALA A 156 -1.62 15.33 19.84
N LEU A 157 -1.41 15.80 18.60
CA LEU A 157 -0.31 16.70 18.26
C LEU A 157 -0.22 17.93 19.19
N PRO A 158 -1.32 18.67 19.51
CA PRO A 158 -1.25 19.83 20.39
C PRO A 158 -0.84 19.50 21.82
N VAL A 159 -1.02 18.27 22.26
CA VAL A 159 -0.78 17.81 23.65
C VAL A 159 0.60 17.20 23.81
N VAL A 160 0.96 16.24 22.92
CA VAL A 160 2.18 15.45 23.09
C VAL A 160 3.32 15.91 22.16
N GLY A 161 3.02 16.67 21.13
CA GLY A 161 3.99 17.08 20.12
C GLY A 161 4.32 16.02 19.10
N TRP A 162 4.94 16.42 17.98
CA TRP A 162 5.19 15.57 16.82
C TRP A 162 6.18 14.43 17.07
N ARG A 163 7.16 14.64 17.96
CA ARG A 163 8.15 13.60 18.30
C ARG A 163 7.50 12.38 18.92
N TRP A 164 6.56 12.58 19.84
CA TRP A 164 5.84 11.50 20.50
C TRP A 164 4.88 10.78 19.56
N LEU A 165 4.33 11.46 18.56
CA LEU A 165 3.48 10.78 17.55
C LEU A 165 4.27 9.74 16.75
N PHE A 166 5.55 10.02 16.42
CA PHE A 166 6.43 9.00 15.82
C PHE A 166 6.86 7.96 16.86
N ALA A 167 7.28 8.37 18.05
CA ALA A 167 7.76 7.44 19.06
C ALA A 167 6.70 6.42 19.50
N LEU A 168 5.42 6.78 19.52
CA LEU A 168 4.33 5.88 19.90
C LEU A 168 4.17 4.70 18.93
N SER A 169 4.55 4.84 17.66
CA SER A 169 4.49 3.73 16.70
C SER A 169 5.60 2.70 16.90
N ILE A 170 6.67 3.04 17.63
CA ILE A 170 7.77 2.09 17.91
C ILE A 170 7.28 0.92 18.78
N LEU A 171 6.42 1.18 19.76
CA LEU A 171 5.96 0.16 20.70
C LEU A 171 5.20 -0.99 20.01
N PRO A 172 4.16 -0.74 19.19
CA PRO A 172 3.49 -1.79 18.43
C PRO A 172 4.43 -2.58 17.54
N VAL A 173 5.39 -1.91 16.89
CA VAL A 173 6.38 -2.54 16.01
C VAL A 173 7.33 -3.44 16.80
N ALA A 174 7.80 -3.01 17.97
CA ALA A 174 8.63 -3.82 18.85
C ALA A 174 7.89 -5.09 19.30
N VAL A 175 6.62 -4.96 19.71
CA VAL A 175 5.76 -6.10 20.08
C VAL A 175 5.61 -7.07 18.90
N LEU A 176 5.31 -6.55 17.70
CA LEU A 176 5.18 -7.36 16.49
C LEU A 176 6.47 -8.07 16.12
N THR A 177 7.61 -7.39 16.22
CA THR A 177 8.92 -7.98 15.98
C THR A 177 9.17 -9.14 16.92
N ALA A 178 8.84 -8.98 18.21
CA ALA A 178 8.98 -10.04 19.21
C ALA A 178 8.03 -11.22 18.94
N VAL A 179 6.78 -10.95 18.57
CA VAL A 179 5.81 -12.00 18.20
C VAL A 179 6.27 -12.77 16.97
N ARG A 180 6.73 -12.08 15.92
CA ARG A 180 7.26 -12.73 14.70
C ARG A 180 8.53 -13.52 14.95
N TRP A 181 9.45 -12.99 15.74
CA TRP A 181 10.65 -13.73 16.13
C TRP A 181 10.30 -15.08 16.75
N ARG A 182 9.36 -15.08 17.72
CA ARG A 182 8.90 -16.32 18.37
C ARG A 182 8.24 -17.28 17.38
N THR A 183 7.41 -16.76 16.46
CA THR A 183 6.75 -17.58 15.44
C THR A 183 7.74 -18.24 14.50
N LEU A 184 8.73 -17.49 13.99
CA LEU A 184 9.78 -18.03 13.11
C LEU A 184 10.71 -19.01 13.84
N ALA A 185 10.99 -18.78 15.13
CA ALA A 185 11.75 -19.72 15.96
C ALA A 185 10.99 -21.04 16.14
N GLY A 186 9.66 -21.00 16.32
CA GLY A 186 8.79 -22.17 16.39
C GLY A 186 8.73 -22.95 15.06
N GLU A 187 8.57 -22.26 13.93
CA GLU A 187 8.59 -22.88 12.60
C GLU A 187 9.94 -23.59 12.30
N ARG A 188 11.05 -23.02 12.75
CA ARG A 188 12.37 -23.64 12.61
C ARG A 188 12.50 -24.91 13.46
N ARG A 189 12.02 -24.90 14.71
CA ARG A 189 12.04 -26.07 15.61
C ARG A 189 11.19 -27.20 15.06
N ALA A 190 9.94 -26.93 14.69
CA ALA A 190 9.06 -27.92 14.09
C ALA A 190 9.64 -28.53 12.81
N GLY A 191 10.21 -27.70 11.92
CA GLY A 191 10.87 -28.19 10.71
C GLY A 191 12.20 -28.93 10.95
N SER A 192 12.87 -28.76 12.11
CA SER A 192 14.04 -29.55 12.50
C SER A 192 13.64 -30.88 13.12
N GLU A 193 12.54 -30.92 13.89
CA GLU A 193 11.98 -32.15 14.48
C GLU A 193 11.42 -33.09 13.42
N GLU A 194 10.67 -32.58 12.42
CA GLU A 194 10.18 -33.37 11.28
C GLU A 194 11.34 -33.95 10.45
N ARG A 195 12.44 -33.21 10.30
CA ARG A 195 13.64 -33.66 9.59
C ARG A 195 14.43 -34.69 10.37
N GLY A 196 14.56 -34.50 11.69
CA GLY A 196 15.19 -35.50 12.58
C GLY A 196 14.42 -36.83 12.56
N ALA A 197 13.09 -36.78 12.52
CA ALA A 197 12.23 -37.95 12.46
C ALA A 197 12.25 -38.66 11.09
N SER A 198 12.51 -37.92 9.99
CA SER A 198 12.51 -38.47 8.61
C SER A 198 13.92 -38.91 8.12
N GLY A 199 14.99 -38.71 8.91
CA GLY A 199 16.36 -39.05 8.51
C GLY A 199 16.88 -38.31 7.27
N MET A 200 16.23 -37.25 6.83
CA MET A 200 16.61 -36.45 5.66
C MET A 200 17.72 -35.48 6.02
N THR A 201 18.91 -35.72 5.50
CA THR A 201 20.01 -34.75 5.46
C THR A 201 19.57 -33.48 4.77
N GLU A 202 20.06 -32.33 5.23
CA GLU A 202 19.73 -30.98 4.78
C GLU A 202 19.53 -30.88 3.26
N ALA A 203 18.28 -30.96 2.81
CA ALA A 203 17.92 -30.35 1.54
C ALA A 203 17.87 -28.83 1.82
N PRO A 204 18.62 -27.99 1.07
CA PRO A 204 18.65 -26.57 1.33
C PRO A 204 17.24 -26.01 1.17
N LEU A 205 16.68 -25.36 2.21
CA LEU A 205 15.48 -24.52 2.14
C LEU A 205 15.62 -23.38 1.10
N LEU A 206 16.74 -23.39 0.38
CA LEU A 206 17.17 -22.45 -0.66
C LEU A 206 16.97 -22.99 -2.10
N GLN A 207 16.46 -24.21 -2.27
CA GLN A 207 16.25 -24.83 -3.60
C GLN A 207 14.80 -24.85 -4.06
N ALA A 208 13.99 -23.83 -3.75
CA ALA A 208 12.87 -23.53 -4.62
C ALA A 208 13.46 -22.92 -5.91
N SER A 209 13.60 -23.76 -6.93
CA SER A 209 13.96 -23.50 -8.33
C SER A 209 14.65 -22.16 -8.64
N ARG A 210 15.96 -22.11 -8.45
CA ARG A 210 16.82 -21.05 -8.98
C ARG A 210 17.18 -21.30 -10.46
N SER A 211 16.23 -21.68 -11.30
CA SER A 211 16.57 -21.98 -12.69
C SER A 211 16.65 -20.75 -13.57
N ASP A 212 15.95 -19.67 -13.25
CA ASP A 212 15.96 -18.49 -14.10
C ASP A 212 16.76 -17.33 -13.50
N SER A 213 17.63 -16.77 -14.33
CA SER A 213 18.38 -15.56 -13.96
C SER A 213 17.39 -14.41 -13.76
N LEU A 214 17.65 -13.51 -12.79
CA LEU A 214 16.84 -12.30 -12.57
C LEU A 214 16.52 -11.53 -13.87
N PRO A 215 17.44 -11.38 -14.83
CA PRO A 215 17.13 -10.76 -16.13
C PRO A 215 16.03 -11.47 -16.91
N ARG A 216 16.01 -12.82 -16.89
CA ARG A 216 14.94 -13.60 -17.57
C ARG A 216 13.60 -13.43 -16.89
N ALA A 217 13.54 -13.42 -15.57
CA ALA A 217 12.32 -13.20 -14.83
C ALA A 217 11.75 -11.78 -15.08
N ILE A 218 12.61 -10.77 -15.15
CA ILE A 218 12.22 -9.39 -15.51
C ILE A 218 11.69 -9.35 -16.94
N LEU A 219 12.39 -9.99 -17.89
CA LEU A 219 11.97 -10.06 -19.29
C LEU A 219 10.65 -10.81 -19.48
N ALA A 220 10.43 -11.90 -18.74
CA ALA A 220 9.15 -12.62 -18.77
C ALA A 220 8.00 -11.82 -18.10
N GLY A 221 8.31 -11.09 -17.04
CA GLY A 221 7.36 -10.34 -16.21
C GLY A 221 7.04 -8.92 -16.66
N TRP A 222 7.68 -8.36 -17.72
CA TRP A 222 7.53 -6.94 -18.04
C TRP A 222 6.11 -6.52 -18.44
N ARG A 223 5.38 -7.36 -19.20
CA ARG A 223 4.00 -7.05 -19.59
C ARG A 223 3.05 -7.03 -18.38
N PRO A 224 2.98 -8.10 -17.54
CA PRO A 224 2.20 -8.03 -16.32
C PRO A 224 2.67 -6.92 -15.38
N PHE A 225 3.97 -6.62 -15.32
CA PHE A 225 4.48 -5.50 -14.53
C PHE A 225 3.90 -4.16 -14.99
N LEU A 226 3.92 -3.87 -16.28
CA LEU A 226 3.34 -2.63 -16.82
C LEU A 226 1.83 -2.54 -16.56
N LEU A 227 1.09 -3.65 -16.68
CA LEU A 227 -0.34 -3.68 -16.37
C LEU A 227 -0.61 -3.40 -14.89
N CYS A 228 0.12 -4.05 -13.99
CA CYS A 228 0.00 -3.83 -12.55
C CYS A 228 0.42 -2.40 -12.15
N PHE A 229 1.53 -1.91 -12.71
CA PHE A 229 2.03 -0.56 -12.50
C PHE A 229 1.03 0.51 -12.97
N ALA A 230 0.50 0.37 -14.19
CA ALA A 230 -0.49 1.29 -14.73
C ALA A 230 -1.79 1.26 -13.90
N LEU A 231 -2.27 0.07 -13.52
CA LEU A 231 -3.43 -0.06 -12.66
C LEU A 231 -3.22 0.62 -11.31
N ALA A 232 -2.10 0.38 -10.64
CA ALA A 232 -1.77 1.03 -9.38
C ALA A 232 -1.68 2.56 -9.55
N SER A 233 -1.01 3.04 -10.60
CA SER A 233 -0.88 4.47 -10.88
C SER A 233 -2.23 5.15 -11.04
N LEU A 234 -3.08 4.63 -11.92
CA LEU A 234 -4.38 5.24 -12.23
C LEU A 234 -5.34 5.20 -11.03
N THR A 235 -5.37 4.09 -10.30
CA THR A 235 -6.29 3.92 -9.17
C THR A 235 -5.84 4.72 -7.93
N ILE A 236 -4.55 4.79 -7.65
CA ILE A 236 -4.04 5.62 -6.56
C ILE A 236 -4.18 7.11 -6.91
N ALA A 237 -3.90 7.50 -8.17
CA ALA A 237 -4.10 8.86 -8.63
C ALA A 237 -5.57 9.32 -8.49
N SER A 238 -6.55 8.45 -8.76
CA SER A 238 -7.97 8.79 -8.53
C SER A 238 -8.29 9.07 -7.06
N GLY A 239 -7.62 8.37 -6.13
CA GLY A 239 -7.74 8.64 -4.69
C GLY A 239 -7.16 10.00 -4.27
N THR A 240 -6.13 10.49 -4.96
CA THR A 240 -5.51 11.80 -4.64
C THR A 240 -6.42 12.97 -4.97
N ILE A 241 -7.37 12.81 -5.91
CA ILE A 241 -8.35 13.84 -6.27
C ILE A 241 -9.24 14.21 -5.08
N ASN A 242 -9.55 13.24 -4.22
CA ASN A 242 -10.26 13.53 -2.98
C ASN A 242 -9.55 14.54 -2.08
N VAL A 243 -8.21 14.56 -2.11
CA VAL A 243 -7.42 15.53 -1.32
C VAL A 243 -7.68 16.95 -1.81
N PHE A 244 -7.85 17.15 -3.12
CA PHE A 244 -8.20 18.46 -3.69
C PHE A 244 -9.60 18.88 -3.33
N TYR A 245 -10.54 17.97 -3.46
CA TYR A 245 -11.92 18.23 -3.10
C TYR A 245 -12.12 18.42 -1.59
N ALA A 246 -11.37 17.70 -0.76
CA ALA A 246 -11.42 17.85 0.68
C ALA A 246 -11.00 19.24 1.19
N LYS A 247 -10.23 20.00 0.41
CA LYS A 247 -9.85 21.38 0.76
C LYS A 247 -11.05 22.33 0.69
N ASP A 248 -12.00 22.04 -0.18
CA ASP A 248 -13.20 22.87 -0.41
C ASP A 248 -14.35 22.48 0.54
N LEU A 249 -14.21 21.37 1.26
CA LEU A 249 -15.18 20.93 2.27
C LEU A 249 -14.83 21.46 3.66
N PRO A 250 -15.86 21.69 4.51
CA PRO A 250 -15.60 21.96 5.92
C PRO A 250 -14.72 20.85 6.49
N GLN A 251 -13.58 21.22 7.05
CA GLN A 251 -12.59 20.30 7.66
C GLN A 251 -13.21 19.63 8.90
N SER A 252 -14.14 18.73 8.69
CA SER A 252 -14.83 18.04 9.77
C SER A 252 -14.20 16.67 10.04
N THR A 253 -14.12 16.29 11.29
CA THR A 253 -13.74 14.93 11.71
C THR A 253 -14.63 13.89 11.04
N LEU A 254 -15.93 14.19 10.91
CA LEU A 254 -16.89 13.32 10.24
C LEU A 254 -16.49 13.00 8.81
N TYR A 255 -16.06 14.01 8.02
CA TYR A 255 -15.60 13.77 6.64
C TYR A 255 -14.37 12.84 6.61
N THR A 256 -13.39 13.10 7.48
CA THR A 256 -12.20 12.25 7.57
C THR A 256 -12.55 10.81 7.92
N VAL A 257 -13.45 10.60 8.88
CA VAL A 257 -13.90 9.25 9.25
C VAL A 257 -14.66 8.58 8.11
N LEU A 258 -15.55 9.30 7.42
CA LEU A 258 -16.31 8.76 6.29
C LEU A 258 -15.40 8.43 5.09
N PHE A 259 -14.42 9.28 4.79
CA PHE A 259 -13.45 9.03 3.73
C PHE A 259 -12.68 7.73 3.97
N TRP A 260 -12.02 7.62 5.12
CA TRP A 260 -11.24 6.43 5.44
C TRP A 260 -12.11 5.21 5.68
N GLY A 261 -13.28 5.38 6.31
CA GLY A 261 -14.21 4.30 6.60
C GLY A 261 -14.84 3.69 5.35
N ASN A 262 -15.20 4.51 4.36
CA ASN A 262 -15.87 4.03 3.14
C ASN A 262 -14.96 3.26 2.19
N VAL A 263 -13.64 3.38 2.29
CA VAL A 263 -12.70 2.57 1.49
C VAL A 263 -12.81 1.08 1.84
N ALA A 264 -12.98 0.75 3.12
CA ALA A 264 -13.00 -0.63 3.60
C ALA A 264 -14.15 -1.48 3.03
N PRO A 265 -15.44 -1.05 3.06
CA PRO A 265 -16.51 -1.81 2.39
C PRO A 265 -16.25 -1.98 0.90
N GLY A 266 -15.69 -0.97 0.22
CA GLY A 266 -15.33 -1.06 -1.19
C GLY A 266 -14.34 -2.19 -1.48
N MET A 267 -13.37 -2.42 -0.60
CA MET A 267 -12.41 -3.53 -0.73
C MET A 267 -13.09 -4.91 -0.66
N LEU A 268 -14.09 -5.07 0.23
CA LEU A 268 -14.87 -6.31 0.32
C LEU A 268 -15.75 -6.51 -0.91
N VAL A 269 -16.37 -5.43 -1.41
CA VAL A 269 -17.13 -5.46 -2.66
C VAL A 269 -16.22 -5.88 -3.80
N GLY A 270 -15.01 -5.33 -3.91
CA GLY A 270 -14.01 -5.71 -4.90
C GLY A 270 -13.67 -7.20 -4.85
N ALA A 271 -13.35 -7.71 -3.67
CA ALA A 271 -13.07 -9.15 -3.47
C ALA A 271 -14.26 -10.04 -3.84
N TRP A 272 -15.50 -9.62 -3.51
CA TRP A 272 -16.72 -10.35 -3.86
C TRP A 272 -16.96 -10.35 -5.37
N VAL A 273 -16.83 -9.19 -6.04
CA VAL A 273 -17.01 -9.05 -7.50
C VAL A 273 -16.01 -9.91 -8.25
N VAL A 274 -14.73 -9.90 -7.83
CA VAL A 274 -13.69 -10.72 -8.47
C VAL A 274 -14.01 -12.20 -8.38
N ARG A 275 -14.46 -12.66 -7.22
CA ARG A 275 -14.87 -14.07 -7.03
C ARG A 275 -16.03 -14.46 -7.91
N ARG A 276 -17.00 -13.57 -8.13
CA ARG A 276 -18.21 -13.87 -8.89
C ARG A 276 -18.03 -13.68 -10.40
N TRP A 277 -17.27 -12.66 -10.81
CA TRP A 277 -17.22 -12.22 -12.20
C TRP A 277 -15.80 -12.03 -12.76
N GLY A 278 -14.77 -12.21 -11.95
CA GLY A 278 -13.37 -12.06 -12.34
C GLY A 278 -12.85 -10.61 -12.29
N VAL A 279 -11.52 -10.51 -12.40
CA VAL A 279 -10.79 -9.23 -12.25
C VAL A 279 -11.21 -8.19 -13.30
N GLY A 280 -11.33 -8.60 -14.57
CA GLY A 280 -11.69 -7.66 -15.65
C GLY A 280 -13.03 -6.96 -15.40
N ARG A 281 -14.07 -7.72 -15.00
CA ARG A 281 -15.40 -7.13 -14.68
C ARG A 281 -15.37 -6.26 -13.42
N ALA A 282 -14.58 -6.62 -12.40
CA ALA A 282 -14.42 -5.79 -11.22
C ALA A 282 -13.80 -4.42 -11.56
N LEU A 283 -12.78 -4.42 -12.40
CA LEU A 283 -12.14 -3.18 -12.88
C LEU A 283 -13.06 -2.37 -13.79
N THR A 284 -13.86 -3.04 -14.64
CA THR A 284 -14.86 -2.37 -15.48
C THR A 284 -15.93 -1.66 -14.63
N LEU A 285 -16.45 -2.32 -13.59
CA LEU A 285 -17.42 -1.71 -12.68
C LEU A 285 -16.84 -0.50 -11.94
N TYR A 286 -15.62 -0.64 -11.41
CA TYR A 286 -14.91 0.46 -10.79
C TYR A 286 -14.75 1.65 -11.75
N ALA A 287 -14.20 1.38 -12.93
CA ALA A 287 -13.86 2.40 -13.90
C ALA A 287 -15.11 3.12 -14.47
N ALA A 288 -16.17 2.38 -14.78
CA ALA A 288 -17.45 2.94 -15.20
C ALA A 288 -18.07 3.80 -14.09
N GLY A 289 -18.07 3.31 -12.85
CA GLY A 289 -18.55 4.04 -11.68
C GLY A 289 -17.75 5.33 -11.43
N LEU A 290 -16.41 5.26 -11.49
CA LEU A 290 -15.53 6.43 -11.35
C LEU A 290 -15.80 7.47 -12.44
N THR A 291 -15.87 7.03 -13.70
CA THR A 291 -16.12 7.93 -14.84
C THR A 291 -17.50 8.59 -14.71
N ALA A 292 -18.56 7.82 -14.47
CA ALA A 292 -19.92 8.33 -14.32
C ALA A 292 -20.07 9.30 -13.14
N LEU A 293 -19.50 8.93 -11.96
CA LEU A 293 -19.52 9.78 -10.78
C LEU A 293 -18.77 11.10 -11.01
N SER A 294 -17.60 11.03 -11.66
CA SER A 294 -16.79 12.21 -11.96
C SER A 294 -17.45 13.13 -12.95
N LEU A 295 -18.02 12.61 -14.04
CA LEU A 295 -18.77 13.42 -15.03
C LEU A 295 -20.04 14.01 -14.42
N GLY A 296 -20.75 13.24 -13.59
CA GLY A 296 -21.93 13.73 -12.87
C GLY A 296 -21.60 14.87 -11.90
N ALA A 297 -20.48 14.75 -11.17
CA ALA A 297 -20.02 15.80 -10.27
C ALA A 297 -19.60 17.07 -11.03
N TRP A 298 -18.93 16.91 -12.17
CA TRP A 298 -18.54 18.03 -13.03
C TRP A 298 -19.75 18.74 -13.63
N TYR A 299 -20.71 17.98 -14.18
CA TYR A 299 -21.89 18.55 -14.83
C TYR A 299 -22.82 19.29 -13.87
N SER A 300 -23.03 18.73 -12.67
CA SER A 300 -23.97 19.31 -11.71
C SER A 300 -23.45 20.58 -11.04
N ALA A 301 -22.12 20.78 -11.00
CA ALA A 301 -21.43 21.95 -10.39
C ALA A 301 -21.99 22.37 -9.00
N SER A 302 -22.71 21.47 -8.32
CA SER A 302 -23.40 21.75 -7.07
C SER A 302 -22.65 21.22 -5.87
N ALA A 303 -22.73 21.90 -4.72
CA ALA A 303 -22.14 21.45 -3.46
C ALA A 303 -22.66 20.05 -3.04
N ARG A 304 -23.91 19.69 -3.41
CA ARG A 304 -24.47 18.35 -3.13
C ARG A 304 -23.80 17.25 -3.95
N ALA A 305 -23.52 17.52 -5.23
CA ALA A 305 -22.82 16.54 -6.08
C ALA A 305 -21.41 16.27 -5.57
N GLY A 306 -20.72 17.32 -5.12
CA GLY A 306 -19.43 17.17 -4.51
C GLY A 306 -19.45 16.35 -3.22
N LEU A 307 -20.48 16.48 -2.40
CA LEU A 307 -20.65 15.64 -1.22
C LEU A 307 -20.82 14.16 -1.59
N TRP A 308 -21.67 13.85 -2.59
CA TRP A 308 -21.83 12.49 -3.09
C TRP A 308 -20.54 11.93 -3.68
N PHE A 309 -19.80 12.75 -4.43
CA PHE A 309 -18.48 12.37 -4.92
C PHE A 309 -17.53 11.99 -3.77
N ALA A 310 -17.47 12.82 -2.74
CA ALA A 310 -16.62 12.59 -1.56
C ALA A 310 -17.01 11.34 -0.74
N LEU A 311 -18.29 10.96 -0.72
CA LEU A 311 -18.78 9.78 -0.01
C LEU A 311 -18.63 8.49 -0.84
N VAL A 312 -18.90 8.56 -2.15
CA VAL A 312 -18.97 7.39 -3.02
C VAL A 312 -17.60 7.04 -3.62
N LEU A 313 -16.76 8.03 -3.91
CA LEU A 313 -15.44 7.78 -4.50
C LEU A 313 -14.54 6.89 -3.64
N PRO A 314 -14.44 7.06 -2.32
CA PRO A 314 -13.65 6.14 -1.49
C PRO A 314 -14.16 4.69 -1.56
N LEU A 315 -15.48 4.50 -1.59
CA LEU A 315 -16.08 3.18 -1.76
C LEU A 315 -15.68 2.55 -3.10
N LEU A 316 -15.77 3.31 -4.20
CA LEU A 316 -15.35 2.85 -5.52
C LEU A 316 -13.85 2.54 -5.54
N ASN A 317 -13.00 3.42 -5.00
CA ASN A 317 -11.57 3.22 -4.92
C ASN A 317 -11.18 1.98 -4.09
N GLY A 318 -12.00 1.57 -3.13
CA GLY A 318 -11.82 0.32 -2.40
C GLY A 318 -11.82 -0.91 -3.31
N ILE A 319 -12.60 -0.91 -4.40
CA ILE A 319 -12.72 -2.07 -5.31
C ILE A 319 -11.36 -2.53 -5.84
N PRO A 320 -10.57 -1.71 -6.55
CA PRO A 320 -9.25 -2.12 -7.04
C PRO A 320 -8.26 -2.43 -5.91
N PHE A 321 -8.30 -1.70 -4.79
CA PHE A 321 -7.42 -1.98 -3.66
C PHE A 321 -7.70 -3.35 -3.04
N GLY A 322 -8.96 -3.79 -2.98
CA GLY A 322 -9.32 -5.11 -2.47
C GLY A 322 -8.81 -6.28 -3.32
N LEU A 323 -8.53 -6.07 -4.61
CA LEU A 323 -8.08 -7.13 -5.52
C LEU A 323 -6.58 -7.09 -5.81
N MET A 324 -5.93 -5.90 -5.75
CA MET A 324 -4.54 -5.74 -6.20
C MET A 324 -3.57 -6.69 -5.52
N GLY A 325 -3.62 -6.79 -4.19
CA GLY A 325 -2.68 -7.62 -3.45
C GLY A 325 -2.74 -9.10 -3.83
N ALA A 326 -3.93 -9.65 -4.08
CA ALA A 326 -4.09 -11.03 -4.54
C ALA A 326 -3.72 -11.17 -6.01
N TRP A 327 -4.27 -10.31 -6.87
CA TRP A 327 -4.10 -10.43 -8.32
C TRP A 327 -2.66 -10.19 -8.76
N PHE A 328 -1.96 -9.20 -8.19
CA PHE A 328 -0.55 -8.95 -8.51
C PHE A 328 0.31 -10.17 -8.19
N ASN A 329 0.01 -10.88 -7.09
CA ASN A 329 0.71 -12.10 -6.74
C ASN A 329 0.33 -13.31 -7.62
N GLU A 330 -0.80 -13.28 -8.33
CA GLU A 330 -1.20 -14.34 -9.28
C GLU A 330 -0.53 -14.19 -10.65
N VAL A 331 -0.28 -12.95 -11.09
CA VAL A 331 0.27 -12.71 -12.44
C VAL A 331 1.79 -12.86 -12.52
N PHE A 332 2.48 -12.83 -11.36
CA PHE A 332 3.93 -13.05 -11.30
C PHE A 332 4.25 -14.47 -10.81
N GLY A 333 5.14 -15.16 -11.52
CA GLY A 333 5.66 -16.48 -11.12
C GLY A 333 6.84 -16.32 -10.16
N GLU A 334 8.04 -16.15 -10.70
CA GLU A 334 9.26 -15.91 -9.94
C GLU A 334 9.40 -14.43 -9.57
N TYR A 335 10.16 -14.15 -8.51
CA TYR A 335 10.37 -12.79 -7.98
C TYR A 335 9.06 -12.01 -7.76
N ARG A 336 7.99 -12.73 -7.40
CA ARG A 336 6.65 -12.13 -7.25
C ARG A 336 6.59 -11.05 -6.18
N THR A 337 7.36 -11.16 -5.10
CA THR A 337 7.41 -10.15 -4.03
C THR A 337 8.01 -8.86 -4.55
N MET A 338 9.15 -8.96 -5.25
CA MET A 338 9.81 -7.82 -5.86
C MET A 338 8.92 -7.17 -6.93
N LEU A 339 8.43 -7.95 -7.88
CA LEU A 339 7.69 -7.41 -9.03
C LEU A 339 6.32 -6.84 -8.63
N SER A 340 5.57 -7.52 -7.77
CA SER A 340 4.27 -7.02 -7.28
C SER A 340 4.43 -5.78 -6.40
N GLY A 341 5.38 -5.82 -5.47
CA GLY A 341 5.70 -4.70 -4.59
C GLY A 341 6.21 -3.48 -5.35
N ALA A 342 7.11 -3.68 -6.32
CA ALA A 342 7.63 -2.62 -7.17
C ALA A 342 6.53 -2.02 -8.07
N ALA A 343 5.70 -2.84 -8.72
CA ALA A 343 4.60 -2.35 -9.55
C ALA A 343 3.63 -1.46 -8.75
N TYR A 344 3.27 -1.88 -7.54
CA TYR A 344 2.39 -1.13 -6.66
C TYR A 344 3.03 0.18 -6.17
N ASN A 345 4.27 0.12 -5.65
CA ASN A 345 4.90 1.28 -5.02
C ASN A 345 5.45 2.29 -6.04
N LEU A 346 5.97 1.86 -7.19
CA LEU A 346 6.31 2.77 -8.29
C LEU A 346 5.05 3.42 -8.86
N GLY A 347 3.94 2.66 -8.97
CA GLY A 347 2.64 3.21 -9.32
C GLY A 347 2.17 4.29 -8.34
N ARG A 348 2.39 4.09 -7.03
CA ARG A 348 2.12 5.09 -5.99
C ARG A 348 2.97 6.35 -6.16
N ILE A 349 4.25 6.19 -6.49
CA ILE A 349 5.15 7.34 -6.76
C ILE A 349 4.61 8.14 -7.94
N LEU A 350 4.28 7.50 -9.05
CA LEU A 350 3.71 8.18 -10.22
C LEU A 350 2.38 8.87 -9.88
N ALA A 351 1.50 8.20 -9.15
CA ALA A 351 0.24 8.77 -8.69
C ALA A 351 0.43 9.99 -7.77
N GLY A 352 1.54 10.04 -7.02
CA GLY A 352 1.92 11.17 -6.19
C GLY A 352 2.16 12.47 -6.96
N PHE A 353 2.41 12.40 -8.27
CA PHE A 353 2.51 13.58 -9.13
C PHE A 353 1.16 14.09 -9.63
N ALA A 354 0.07 13.37 -9.42
CA ALA A 354 -1.26 13.83 -9.87
C ALA A 354 -1.64 15.22 -9.34
N PRO A 355 -1.41 15.57 -8.05
CA PRO A 355 -1.62 16.92 -7.56
C PRO A 355 -0.83 17.99 -8.30
N VAL A 356 0.44 17.73 -8.58
CA VAL A 356 1.31 18.66 -9.31
C VAL A 356 0.77 18.86 -10.72
N LEU A 357 0.38 17.78 -11.39
CA LEU A 357 -0.17 17.82 -12.74
C LEU A 357 -1.51 18.59 -12.78
N ILE A 358 -2.41 18.34 -11.84
CA ILE A 358 -3.67 19.07 -11.70
C ILE A 358 -3.43 20.58 -11.55
N THR A 359 -2.47 20.97 -10.72
CA THR A 359 -2.11 22.37 -10.50
C THR A 359 -1.44 22.98 -11.73
N ALA A 360 -0.47 22.31 -12.33
CA ALA A 360 0.28 22.80 -13.49
C ALA A 360 -0.63 23.00 -14.73
N LEU A 361 -1.67 22.17 -14.89
CA LEU A 361 -2.63 22.26 -15.97
C LEU A 361 -3.83 23.18 -15.66
N GLY A 362 -3.83 23.87 -14.50
CA GLY A 362 -4.94 24.74 -14.09
C GLY A 362 -6.28 23.99 -13.88
N LEU A 363 -6.21 22.69 -13.62
CA LEU A 363 -7.40 21.84 -13.48
C LEU A 363 -8.09 21.98 -12.10
N HIS A 364 -7.50 22.74 -11.18
CA HIS A 364 -8.08 23.03 -9.86
C HIS A 364 -9.23 24.04 -9.94
N GLU A 365 -9.31 24.80 -11.03
CA GLU A 365 -10.39 25.77 -11.25
C GLU A 365 -11.67 25.11 -11.77
N HIS A 366 -12.81 25.60 -11.30
CA HIS A 366 -14.16 25.22 -11.80
C HIS A 366 -14.45 23.71 -11.81
N GLY A 367 -13.83 22.93 -10.90
CA GLY A 367 -14.07 21.50 -10.81
C GLY A 367 -13.50 20.67 -11.98
N ARG A 368 -12.58 21.22 -12.79
CA ARG A 368 -11.96 20.50 -13.92
C ARG A 368 -11.18 19.26 -13.49
N TYR A 369 -10.77 19.16 -12.23
CA TYR A 369 -10.18 17.94 -11.66
C TYR A 369 -11.13 16.73 -11.72
N PHE A 370 -12.47 16.94 -11.81
CA PHE A 370 -13.40 15.85 -12.07
C PHE A 370 -13.24 15.26 -13.48
N LEU A 371 -12.90 16.09 -14.48
CA LEU A 371 -12.59 15.60 -15.82
C LEU A 371 -11.29 14.78 -15.84
N PHE A 372 -10.29 15.21 -15.07
CA PHE A 372 -9.08 14.43 -14.87
C PHE A 372 -9.40 13.06 -14.25
N SER A 373 -10.24 13.03 -13.21
CA SER A 373 -10.71 11.79 -12.59
C SER A 373 -11.46 10.88 -13.58
N ALA A 374 -12.34 11.45 -14.40
CA ALA A 374 -13.03 10.70 -15.45
C ALA A 374 -12.05 10.10 -16.46
N GLY A 375 -11.00 10.85 -16.85
CA GLY A 375 -9.93 10.35 -17.72
C GLY A 375 -9.17 9.17 -17.12
N LEU A 376 -8.90 9.19 -15.81
CA LEU A 376 -8.31 8.04 -15.11
C LEU A 376 -9.24 6.81 -15.18
N GLY A 377 -10.56 7.01 -15.01
CA GLY A 377 -11.55 5.95 -15.16
C GLY A 377 -11.52 5.33 -16.57
N VAL A 378 -11.47 6.15 -17.61
CA VAL A 378 -11.35 5.68 -19.01
C VAL A 378 -10.04 4.89 -19.21
N GLY A 379 -8.94 5.34 -18.63
CA GLY A 379 -7.67 4.61 -18.64
C GLY A 379 -7.79 3.21 -18.03
N VAL A 380 -8.47 3.10 -16.88
CA VAL A 380 -8.72 1.79 -16.24
C VAL A 380 -9.68 0.92 -17.06
N LEU A 381 -10.67 1.50 -17.76
CA LEU A 381 -11.50 0.72 -18.70
C LEU A 381 -10.67 0.08 -19.81
N GLY A 382 -9.70 0.82 -20.37
CA GLY A 382 -8.75 0.26 -21.34
C GLY A 382 -7.95 -0.91 -20.77
N LEU A 383 -7.42 -0.77 -19.55
CA LEU A 383 -6.71 -1.87 -18.87
C LEU A 383 -7.62 -3.07 -18.59
N ALA A 384 -8.86 -2.85 -18.14
CA ALA A 384 -9.84 -3.89 -17.88
C ALA A 384 -10.15 -4.72 -19.14
N ALA A 385 -10.24 -4.06 -20.30
CA ALA A 385 -10.44 -4.72 -21.59
C ALA A 385 -9.26 -5.62 -21.99
N VAL A 386 -8.02 -5.18 -21.75
CA VAL A 386 -6.81 -5.99 -21.99
C VAL A 386 -6.76 -7.19 -21.05
N ILE A 387 -7.01 -6.99 -19.76
CA ILE A 387 -7.00 -8.04 -18.74
C ILE A 387 -8.10 -9.08 -19.00
N GLY A 388 -9.28 -8.62 -19.44
CA GLY A 388 -10.42 -9.50 -19.74
C GLY A 388 -10.17 -10.41 -20.95
N ARG A 389 -9.45 -9.93 -21.96
CA ARG A 389 -9.11 -10.72 -23.16
C ARG A 389 -8.04 -11.78 -22.91
N GLY A 390 -7.10 -11.54 -22.02
CA GLY A 390 -6.01 -12.46 -21.70
C GLY A 390 -6.42 -13.76 -20.99
N ARG A 391 -7.68 -13.87 -20.54
CA ARG A 391 -8.22 -15.09 -19.90
C ARG A 391 -9.09 -15.98 -20.83
N THR A 392 -9.30 -15.58 -22.08
CA THR A 392 -10.09 -16.34 -23.07
C THR A 392 -9.22 -17.10 -24.08
N GLY A 393 -7.93 -17.09 -23.94
CA GLY A 393 -6.94 -17.91 -24.62
C GLY A 393 -6.17 -18.74 -23.64
#